data_d8f8bea48a86c403021c908d33cb1b2c
#
_entry.id   d8f8bea48a86c403021c908d33cb1b2c
#
_cell.length_a   1.000
_cell.length_b   1.000
_cell.length_c   1.000
_cell.angle_alpha   90.00
_cell.angle_beta   90.00
_cell.angle_gamma   90.00
#
_symmetry.space_group_name_H-M   'P 1'
#
loop_
_entity.id
_entity.type
_entity.pdbx_description
1 polymer ?
#
loop_
_entity_poly.entity_id
_entity_poly.type
_entity_poly.pdbx_seq_one_letter_code
_entity_poly.pdbx_strand_id
1 'polypeptide(L)'
;MAVLQVKNIEKHFGATRVLEDISFELEQGQALAIIGSSGSGKTTLLRCLNFLETPDQGQILVQDKVLFDAADPSTQRESEIRKKRLHFGMVFQSFNLFPQYTALENVTLASQLLARERPDFKEKKKEIYAQIEKDGRELLGRMGLADRAGHYPHQLSGGQQQRVAIARALALKPDILCFDEPTSALDPELTGEVLKVIRSLAEQKTTMIIVTHEMAFARDVADQIIFMDGGVIVEQGPARQVIEHPAQERTRQFLARYAES
;
A
#
# COMPACT_ATOMS: atom_id res chain seq x y z
N MET A 1 0.26 -13.16 15.02
CA MET A 1 1.08 -12.08 15.63
C MET A 1 0.91 -10.83 14.79
N ALA A 2 0.57 -9.69 15.41
CA ALA A 2 0.40 -8.44 14.70
C ALA A 2 1.74 -8.00 14.08
N VAL A 3 1.74 -7.79 12.75
CA VAL A 3 2.90 -7.24 12.04
C VAL A 3 2.89 -5.71 12.07
N LEU A 4 1.69 -5.11 12.15
CA LEU A 4 1.49 -3.67 12.29
C LEU A 4 0.55 -3.40 13.47
N GLN A 5 0.94 -2.46 14.31
CA GLN A 5 0.07 -1.89 15.35
C GLN A 5 0.05 -0.37 15.17
N VAL A 6 -1.14 0.17 15.06
CA VAL A 6 -1.41 1.61 14.95
C VAL A 6 -2.18 2.01 16.20
N LYS A 7 -1.66 3.02 16.93
CA LYS A 7 -2.20 3.41 18.23
C LYS A 7 -2.43 4.91 18.28
N ASN A 8 -3.69 5.31 18.43
CA ASN A 8 -4.14 6.68 18.68
C ASN A 8 -3.56 7.70 17.69
N ILE A 9 -3.51 7.35 16.39
CA ILE A 9 -2.99 8.25 15.36
C ILE A 9 -3.96 9.40 15.14
N GLU A 10 -3.43 10.63 15.25
CA GLU A 10 -4.12 11.86 14.89
C GLU A 10 -3.35 12.63 13.82
N LYS A 11 -4.08 13.35 12.96
CA LYS A 11 -3.50 14.22 11.94
C LYS A 11 -4.36 15.44 11.69
N HIS A 12 -3.69 16.60 11.69
CA HIS A 12 -4.29 17.89 11.36
C HIS A 12 -3.59 18.54 10.16
N PHE A 13 -4.35 19.29 9.37
CA PHE A 13 -3.81 20.22 8.38
C PHE A 13 -4.36 21.62 8.71
N GLY A 14 -3.53 22.46 9.30
CA GLY A 14 -3.96 23.74 9.85
C GLY A 14 -5.00 23.52 10.96
N ALA A 15 -6.18 24.12 10.81
CA ALA A 15 -7.30 23.96 11.75
C ALA A 15 -8.16 22.71 11.48
N THR A 16 -7.93 22.00 10.39
CA THR A 16 -8.76 20.84 10.00
C THR A 16 -8.18 19.56 10.58
N ARG A 17 -8.95 18.89 11.43
CA ARG A 17 -8.63 17.53 11.92
C ARG A 17 -9.05 16.52 10.87
N VAL A 18 -8.11 15.73 10.37
CA VAL A 18 -8.33 14.76 9.29
C VAL A 18 -8.32 13.33 9.80
N LEU A 19 -7.54 13.04 10.84
CA LEU A 19 -7.55 11.75 11.53
C LEU A 19 -7.72 12.00 13.02
N GLU A 20 -8.57 11.20 13.66
CA GLU A 20 -8.91 11.29 15.07
C GLU A 20 -8.91 9.91 15.71
N ASP A 21 -7.96 9.68 16.63
CA ASP A 21 -7.84 8.46 17.44
C ASP A 21 -7.90 7.15 16.65
N ILE A 22 -7.15 7.07 15.55
CA ILE A 22 -7.11 5.88 14.72
C ILE A 22 -6.25 4.80 15.38
N SER A 23 -6.89 3.67 15.70
CA SER A 23 -6.21 2.51 16.31
C SER A 23 -6.68 1.22 15.66
N PHE A 24 -5.73 0.39 15.20
CA PHE A 24 -6.00 -0.95 14.65
C PHE A 24 -4.73 -1.80 14.61
N GLU A 25 -4.90 -3.08 14.37
CA GLU A 25 -3.81 -4.03 14.19
C GLU A 25 -3.99 -4.80 12.88
N LEU A 26 -2.86 -5.25 12.31
CA LEU A 26 -2.81 -6.11 11.13
C LEU A 26 -1.90 -7.30 11.39
N GLU A 27 -2.39 -8.51 11.19
CA GLU A 27 -1.60 -9.71 11.34
C GLU A 27 -0.80 -10.04 10.06
N GLN A 28 0.29 -10.77 10.22
CA GLN A 28 1.09 -11.21 9.08
C GLN A 28 0.25 -12.10 8.13
N GLY A 29 0.33 -11.82 6.85
CA GLY A 29 -0.40 -12.55 5.81
C GLY A 29 -1.86 -12.16 5.66
N GLN A 30 -2.35 -11.15 6.41
CA GLN A 30 -3.70 -10.62 6.27
C GLN A 30 -3.77 -9.51 5.24
N ALA A 31 -4.92 -9.43 4.56
CA ALA A 31 -5.34 -8.30 3.75
C ALA A 31 -6.36 -7.47 4.52
N LEU A 32 -6.07 -6.19 4.75
CA LEU A 32 -6.96 -5.21 5.36
C LEU A 32 -7.47 -4.26 4.27
N ALA A 33 -8.79 -4.15 4.08
CA ALA A 33 -9.36 -3.09 3.26
C ALA A 33 -9.81 -1.91 4.11
N ILE A 34 -9.54 -0.70 3.63
CA ILE A 34 -10.03 0.56 4.21
C ILE A 34 -11.01 1.17 3.23
N ILE A 35 -12.27 1.25 3.64
CA ILE A 35 -13.37 1.82 2.85
C ILE A 35 -13.93 3.06 3.52
N GLY A 36 -14.69 3.89 2.80
CA GLY A 36 -15.32 5.08 3.35
C GLY A 36 -15.53 6.18 2.30
N SER A 37 -16.26 7.22 2.70
CA SER A 37 -16.57 8.36 1.83
C SER A 37 -15.31 9.12 1.38
N SER A 38 -15.42 9.86 0.28
CA SER A 38 -14.33 10.78 -0.14
C SER A 38 -14.08 11.81 0.98
N GLY A 39 -12.80 12.09 1.25
CA GLY A 39 -12.41 13.00 2.33
C GLY A 39 -12.47 12.41 3.75
N SER A 40 -12.78 11.12 3.94
CA SER A 40 -12.81 10.49 5.28
C SER A 40 -11.44 10.23 5.92
N GLY A 41 -10.33 10.58 5.25
CA GLY A 41 -8.97 10.45 5.80
C GLY A 41 -8.20 9.20 5.36
N LYS A 42 -8.76 8.30 4.54
CA LYS A 42 -8.13 7.02 4.13
C LYS A 42 -6.73 7.17 3.54
N THR A 43 -6.60 8.01 2.51
CA THR A 43 -5.30 8.31 1.88
C THR A 43 -4.33 8.97 2.86
N THR A 44 -4.83 9.86 3.74
CA THR A 44 -4.00 10.49 4.77
C THR A 44 -3.48 9.46 5.77
N LEU A 45 -4.34 8.53 6.22
CA LEU A 45 -3.93 7.43 7.08
C LEU A 45 -2.84 6.58 6.40
N LEU A 46 -3.07 6.19 5.14
CA LEU A 46 -2.10 5.39 4.40
C LEU A 46 -0.76 6.12 4.24
N ARG A 47 -0.78 7.45 4.00
CA ARG A 47 0.44 8.28 3.94
C ARG A 47 1.14 8.39 5.28
N CYS A 48 0.41 8.45 6.40
CA CYS A 48 1.00 8.42 7.73
C CYS A 48 1.73 7.08 7.99
N LEU A 49 1.12 5.95 7.61
CA LEU A 49 1.73 4.63 7.75
C LEU A 49 3.03 4.50 6.95
N ASN A 50 3.07 5.09 5.75
CA ASN A 50 4.24 5.06 4.87
C ASN A 50 5.25 6.19 5.15
N PHE A 51 5.05 6.98 6.20
CA PHE A 51 5.89 8.14 6.55
C PHE A 51 6.01 9.19 5.43
N LEU A 52 5.01 9.28 4.55
CA LEU A 52 4.85 10.36 3.56
C LEU A 52 4.24 11.60 4.20
N GLU A 53 3.45 11.39 5.26
CA GLU A 53 2.96 12.41 6.18
C GLU A 53 3.36 12.01 7.60
N THR A 54 3.69 12.99 8.45
CA THR A 54 4.00 12.74 9.86
C THR A 54 2.72 12.87 10.67
N PRO A 55 2.30 11.84 11.42
CA PRO A 55 1.20 11.98 12.39
C PRO A 55 1.52 13.03 13.44
N ASP A 56 0.50 13.68 13.99
CA ASP A 56 0.68 14.67 15.07
C ASP A 56 0.65 14.02 16.45
N GLN A 57 -0.03 12.85 16.56
CA GLN A 57 -0.08 12.04 17.79
C GLN A 57 -0.06 10.55 17.48
N GLY A 58 0.18 9.74 18.50
CA GLY A 58 0.09 8.29 18.47
C GLY A 58 1.40 7.59 18.15
N GLN A 59 1.29 6.29 17.88
CA GLN A 59 2.42 5.39 17.64
C GLN A 59 2.15 4.46 16.45
N ILE A 60 3.22 4.11 15.73
CA ILE A 60 3.22 3.08 14.68
C ILE A 60 4.33 2.08 15.01
N LEU A 61 3.94 0.81 15.18
CA LEU A 61 4.87 -0.29 15.44
C LEU A 61 4.80 -1.30 14.29
N VAL A 62 5.96 -1.79 13.86
CA VAL A 62 6.08 -2.90 12.90
C VAL A 62 6.95 -3.99 13.53
N GLN A 63 6.45 -5.23 13.58
CA GLN A 63 7.12 -6.36 14.21
C GLN A 63 7.60 -6.02 15.64
N ASP A 64 6.70 -5.43 16.44
CA ASP A 64 6.92 -4.97 17.82
C ASP A 64 7.99 -3.86 17.99
N LYS A 65 8.57 -3.35 16.88
CA LYS A 65 9.46 -2.19 16.91
C LYS A 65 8.67 -0.91 16.74
N VAL A 66 8.88 0.05 17.65
CA VAL A 66 8.34 1.41 17.49
C VAL A 66 9.06 2.09 16.33
N LEU A 67 8.35 2.28 15.21
CA LEU A 67 8.86 3.04 14.08
C LEU A 67 8.56 4.54 14.24
N PHE A 68 7.42 4.88 14.82
CA PHE A 68 7.01 6.25 15.08
C PHE A 68 6.38 6.35 16.46
N ASP A 69 6.75 7.38 17.19
CA ASP A 69 6.12 7.81 18.43
C ASP A 69 6.11 9.34 18.43
N ALA A 70 4.92 9.94 18.48
CA ALA A 70 4.79 11.39 18.52
C ALA A 70 5.45 12.02 19.76
N ALA A 71 5.54 11.27 20.87
CA ALA A 71 6.21 11.71 22.10
C ALA A 71 7.75 11.60 22.04
N ASP A 72 8.31 10.86 21.06
CA ASP A 72 9.75 10.67 20.89
C ASP A 72 10.26 11.28 19.58
N PRO A 73 10.82 12.52 19.61
CA PRO A 73 11.38 13.17 18.42
C PRO A 73 12.52 12.40 17.75
N SER A 74 13.19 11.47 18.45
CA SER A 74 14.24 10.65 17.85
C SER A 74 13.71 9.75 16.75
N THR A 75 12.45 9.36 16.85
CA THR A 75 11.75 8.53 15.83
C THR A 75 11.39 9.31 14.56
N GLN A 76 11.54 10.64 14.56
CA GLN A 76 11.12 11.52 13.45
C GLN A 76 12.30 12.05 12.63
N ARG A 77 13.51 11.58 12.90
CA ARG A 77 14.70 12.01 12.16
C ARG A 77 14.67 11.52 10.72
N GLU A 78 15.02 12.38 9.77
CA GLU A 78 14.99 12.05 8.31
C GLU A 78 15.84 10.82 7.97
N SER A 79 17.00 10.64 8.61
CA SER A 79 17.85 9.47 8.43
C SER A 79 17.16 8.15 8.82
N GLU A 80 16.27 8.19 9.81
CA GLU A 80 15.52 7.03 10.28
C GLU A 80 14.27 6.81 9.44
N ILE A 81 13.59 7.87 9.00
CA ILE A 81 12.39 7.79 8.15
C ILE A 81 12.68 6.99 6.87
N ARG A 82 13.83 7.20 6.23
CA ARG A 82 14.20 6.44 5.03
C ARG A 82 14.26 4.93 5.27
N LYS A 83 14.80 4.49 6.41
CA LYS A 83 14.87 3.07 6.78
C LYS A 83 13.47 2.51 7.08
N LYS A 84 12.63 3.30 7.74
CA LYS A 84 11.27 2.91 8.10
C LYS A 84 10.37 2.73 6.89
N ARG A 85 10.54 3.57 5.87
CA ARG A 85 9.83 3.43 4.58
C ARG A 85 10.09 2.09 3.89
N LEU A 86 11.20 1.41 4.18
CA LEU A 86 11.51 0.11 3.60
C LEU A 86 10.59 -1.01 4.09
N HIS A 87 9.93 -0.83 5.25
CA HIS A 87 8.93 -1.77 5.75
C HIS A 87 7.64 -1.74 4.91
N PHE A 88 7.42 -0.67 4.13
CA PHE A 88 6.19 -0.45 3.38
C PHE A 88 6.47 -0.34 1.88
N GLY A 89 5.74 -1.10 1.09
CA GLY A 89 5.68 -0.91 -0.36
C GLY A 89 4.43 -0.09 -0.71
N MET A 90 4.58 1.01 -1.45
CA MET A 90 3.45 1.89 -1.79
C MET A 90 3.10 1.79 -3.27
N VAL A 91 1.82 1.55 -3.55
CA VAL A 91 1.19 1.61 -4.87
C VAL A 91 0.18 2.75 -4.85
N PHE A 92 0.42 3.76 -5.65
CA PHE A 92 -0.39 4.99 -5.69
C PHE A 92 -1.56 4.86 -6.68
N GLN A 93 -2.54 5.71 -6.52
CA GLN A 93 -3.65 5.89 -7.44
C GLN A 93 -3.18 6.21 -8.86
N SER A 94 -2.27 7.18 -9.00
CA SER A 94 -1.54 7.43 -10.25
C SER A 94 -0.28 6.58 -10.24
N PHE A 95 0.02 5.90 -11.30
CA PHE A 95 1.09 4.88 -11.41
C PHE A 95 2.46 5.37 -10.93
N ASN A 96 2.74 6.68 -11.08
CA ASN A 96 3.96 7.35 -10.64
C ASN A 96 5.24 6.64 -11.11
N LEU A 97 5.22 6.10 -12.34
CA LEU A 97 6.40 5.54 -12.96
C LEU A 97 7.33 6.66 -13.43
N PHE A 98 8.62 6.43 -13.34
CA PHE A 98 9.61 7.32 -13.90
C PHE A 98 9.57 7.22 -15.42
N PRO A 99 9.17 8.30 -16.15
CA PRO A 99 8.91 8.22 -17.58
C PRO A 99 10.18 7.97 -18.43
N GLN A 100 11.36 8.32 -17.88
CA GLN A 100 12.65 8.13 -18.52
C GLN A 100 13.23 6.72 -18.35
N TYR A 101 12.60 5.87 -17.56
CA TYR A 101 13.04 4.50 -17.29
C TYR A 101 12.08 3.49 -17.91
N THR A 102 12.62 2.37 -18.38
CA THR A 102 11.84 1.21 -18.81
C THR A 102 11.07 0.57 -17.64
N ALA A 103 10.16 -0.37 -17.92
CA ALA A 103 9.46 -1.11 -16.88
C ALA A 103 10.43 -1.83 -15.93
N LEU A 104 11.45 -2.48 -16.47
CA LEU A 104 12.48 -3.17 -15.67
C LEU A 104 13.29 -2.20 -14.82
N GLU A 105 13.71 -1.08 -15.37
CA GLU A 105 14.46 -0.06 -14.64
C GLU A 105 13.61 0.56 -13.53
N ASN A 106 12.32 0.82 -13.76
CA ASN A 106 11.39 1.26 -12.73
C ASN A 106 11.32 0.28 -11.55
N VAL A 107 11.27 -1.02 -11.84
CA VAL A 107 11.20 -2.07 -10.80
C VAL A 107 12.54 -2.19 -10.05
N THR A 108 13.67 -2.08 -10.73
CA THR A 108 14.99 -2.41 -10.16
C THR A 108 15.71 -1.22 -9.52
N LEU A 109 15.33 0.02 -9.86
CA LEU A 109 16.03 1.25 -9.43
C LEU A 109 16.31 1.32 -7.95
N ALA A 110 15.28 1.11 -7.12
CA ALA A 110 15.40 1.24 -5.67
C ALA A 110 16.33 0.16 -5.09
N SER A 111 16.23 -1.08 -5.59
CA SER A 111 17.12 -2.19 -5.20
C SER A 111 18.58 -1.90 -5.58
N GLN A 112 18.82 -1.30 -6.76
CA GLN A 112 20.16 -0.90 -7.18
C GLN A 112 20.74 0.22 -6.31
N LEU A 113 19.92 1.19 -5.89
CA LEU A 113 20.34 2.26 -4.98
C LEU A 113 20.72 1.72 -3.59
N LEU A 114 19.89 0.85 -3.01
CA LEU A 114 20.18 0.21 -1.74
C LEU A 114 21.42 -0.69 -1.81
N ALA A 115 21.59 -1.40 -2.91
CA ALA A 115 22.74 -2.27 -3.08
C ALA A 115 24.08 -1.50 -3.00
N ARG A 116 24.12 -0.20 -3.37
CA ARG A 116 25.32 0.64 -3.27
C ARG A 116 25.78 0.88 -1.83
N GLU A 117 24.91 0.70 -0.87
CA GLU A 117 25.21 0.85 0.56
C GLU A 117 25.82 -0.42 1.17
N ARG A 118 25.86 -1.52 0.41
CA ARG A 118 26.43 -2.79 0.88
C ARG A 118 27.95 -2.71 0.96
N PRO A 119 28.57 -3.29 2.01
CA PRO A 119 30.02 -3.32 2.16
C PRO A 119 30.76 -4.00 0.98
N ASP A 120 30.16 -5.08 0.42
CA ASP A 120 30.72 -5.89 -0.65
C ASP A 120 30.40 -5.37 -2.06
N PHE A 121 29.70 -4.22 -2.17
CA PHE A 121 29.20 -3.71 -3.44
C PHE A 121 30.31 -3.49 -4.49
N LYS A 122 31.45 -2.91 -4.08
CA LYS A 122 32.55 -2.59 -5.02
C LYS A 122 33.12 -3.84 -5.66
N GLU A 123 33.24 -4.92 -4.90
CA GLU A 123 33.83 -6.19 -5.35
C GLU A 123 32.84 -7.01 -6.19
N LYS A 124 31.54 -7.02 -5.78
CA LYS A 124 30.51 -7.89 -6.38
C LYS A 124 29.49 -7.14 -7.22
N LYS A 125 29.79 -5.91 -7.65
CA LYS A 125 28.85 -5.05 -8.37
C LYS A 125 28.13 -5.74 -9.53
N LYS A 126 28.87 -6.48 -10.37
CA LYS A 126 28.28 -7.16 -11.54
C LYS A 126 27.30 -8.26 -11.12
N GLU A 127 27.67 -9.08 -10.14
CA GLU A 127 26.83 -10.15 -9.64
C GLU A 127 25.56 -9.61 -8.97
N ILE A 128 25.71 -8.57 -8.14
CA ILE A 128 24.59 -7.92 -7.44
C ILE A 128 23.60 -7.33 -8.46
N TYR A 129 24.08 -6.63 -9.48
CA TYR A 129 23.20 -6.04 -10.49
C TYR A 129 22.54 -7.10 -11.37
N ALA A 130 23.25 -8.18 -11.72
CA ALA A 130 22.68 -9.29 -12.47
C ALA A 130 21.54 -9.98 -11.66
N GLN A 131 21.74 -10.14 -10.34
CA GLN A 131 20.69 -10.70 -9.47
C GLN A 131 19.48 -9.77 -9.36
N ILE A 132 19.70 -8.46 -9.18
CA ILE A 132 18.60 -7.47 -9.12
C ILE A 132 17.83 -7.45 -10.46
N GLU A 133 18.51 -7.53 -11.58
CA GLU A 133 17.85 -7.58 -12.88
C GLU A 133 17.02 -8.86 -13.04
N LYS A 134 17.57 -10.01 -12.64
CA LYS A 134 16.86 -11.29 -12.65
C LYS A 134 15.60 -11.22 -11.80
N ASP A 135 15.72 -10.77 -10.54
CA ASP A 135 14.58 -10.62 -9.62
C ASP A 135 13.51 -9.68 -10.20
N GLY A 136 13.93 -8.56 -10.81
CA GLY A 136 13.04 -7.62 -11.48
C GLY A 136 12.28 -8.24 -12.66
N ARG A 137 12.95 -9.05 -13.49
CA ARG A 137 12.31 -9.78 -14.60
C ARG A 137 11.33 -10.84 -14.10
N GLU A 138 11.65 -11.54 -13.01
CA GLU A 138 10.75 -12.49 -12.37
C GLU A 138 9.49 -11.80 -11.82
N LEU A 139 9.63 -10.62 -11.18
CA LEU A 139 8.50 -9.83 -10.72
C LEU A 139 7.61 -9.37 -11.88
N LEU A 140 8.19 -8.86 -12.96
CA LEU A 140 7.43 -8.50 -14.16
C LEU A 140 6.74 -9.71 -14.77
N GLY A 141 7.38 -10.88 -14.79
CA GLY A 141 6.76 -12.14 -15.20
C GLY A 141 5.54 -12.51 -14.39
N ARG A 142 5.63 -12.40 -13.05
CA ARG A 142 4.49 -12.60 -12.13
C ARG A 142 3.33 -11.63 -12.38
N MET A 143 3.64 -10.43 -12.87
CA MET A 143 2.63 -9.42 -13.27
C MET A 143 2.10 -9.64 -14.71
N GLY A 144 2.53 -10.69 -15.42
CA GLY A 144 2.16 -10.94 -16.81
C GLY A 144 2.78 -9.94 -17.79
N LEU A 145 3.98 -9.41 -17.48
CA LEU A 145 4.67 -8.36 -18.23
C LEU A 145 6.10 -8.77 -18.65
N ALA A 146 6.37 -10.08 -18.80
CA ALA A 146 7.70 -10.58 -19.12
C ALA A 146 8.23 -10.01 -20.46
N ASP A 147 7.35 -9.86 -21.46
CA ASP A 147 7.62 -9.32 -22.79
C ASP A 147 7.68 -7.77 -22.82
N ARG A 148 7.33 -7.11 -21.74
CA ARG A 148 7.25 -5.66 -21.60
C ARG A 148 8.41 -5.02 -20.81
N ALA A 149 9.37 -5.80 -20.38
CA ALA A 149 10.48 -5.34 -19.53
C ALA A 149 11.26 -4.13 -20.10
N GLY A 150 11.43 -4.07 -21.42
CA GLY A 150 12.12 -2.98 -22.12
C GLY A 150 11.23 -1.81 -22.54
N HIS A 151 9.93 -1.83 -22.25
CA HIS A 151 9.00 -0.76 -22.64
C HIS A 151 9.05 0.41 -21.66
N TYR A 152 8.92 1.62 -22.18
CA TYR A 152 8.74 2.83 -21.38
C TYR A 152 7.27 3.03 -20.96
N PRO A 153 6.98 3.79 -19.89
CA PRO A 153 5.62 3.99 -19.40
C PRO A 153 4.62 4.41 -20.49
N HIS A 154 5.01 5.32 -21.39
CA HIS A 154 4.13 5.79 -22.48
C HIS A 154 3.79 4.72 -23.54
N GLN A 155 4.48 3.58 -23.51
CA GLN A 155 4.24 2.42 -24.40
C GLN A 155 3.36 1.34 -23.73
N LEU A 156 2.92 1.58 -22.49
CA LEU A 156 2.15 0.64 -21.68
C LEU A 156 0.73 1.18 -21.45
N SER A 157 -0.25 0.27 -21.46
CA SER A 157 -1.61 0.62 -21.04
C SER A 157 -1.64 1.02 -19.55
N GLY A 158 -2.68 1.70 -19.09
CA GLY A 158 -2.84 2.07 -17.68
C GLY A 158 -2.75 0.86 -16.73
N GLY A 159 -3.43 -0.24 -17.07
CA GLY A 159 -3.35 -1.49 -16.29
C GLY A 159 -1.96 -2.12 -16.30
N GLN A 160 -1.22 -2.03 -17.41
CA GLN A 160 0.19 -2.46 -17.47
C GLN A 160 1.08 -1.58 -16.60
N GLN A 161 0.91 -0.25 -16.66
CA GLN A 161 1.65 0.68 -15.81
C GLN A 161 1.40 0.42 -14.33
N GLN A 162 0.16 0.16 -13.92
CA GLN A 162 -0.17 -0.18 -12.54
C GLN A 162 0.47 -1.50 -12.10
N ARG A 163 0.49 -2.50 -12.96
CA ARG A 163 1.18 -3.77 -12.67
C ARG A 163 2.70 -3.60 -12.56
N VAL A 164 3.32 -2.69 -13.31
CA VAL A 164 4.72 -2.30 -13.11
C VAL A 164 4.91 -1.60 -11.76
N ALA A 165 3.99 -0.71 -11.36
CA ALA A 165 4.04 -0.04 -10.05
C ALA A 165 3.93 -1.05 -8.89
N ILE A 166 3.08 -2.08 -9.02
CA ILE A 166 2.99 -3.19 -8.06
C ILE A 166 4.31 -3.98 -8.00
N ALA A 167 4.89 -4.34 -9.16
CA ALA A 167 6.19 -5.02 -9.20
C ALA A 167 7.30 -4.19 -8.55
N ARG A 168 7.32 -2.87 -8.79
CA ARG A 168 8.26 -1.92 -8.15
C ARG A 168 8.11 -1.90 -6.63
N ALA A 169 6.89 -1.87 -6.12
CA ALA A 169 6.64 -1.89 -4.68
C ALA A 169 7.10 -3.20 -4.04
N LEU A 170 6.93 -4.34 -4.71
CA LEU A 170 7.37 -5.67 -4.26
C LEU A 170 8.89 -5.87 -4.32
N ALA A 171 9.60 -5.13 -5.19
CA ALA A 171 11.04 -5.34 -5.43
C ALA A 171 11.92 -5.15 -4.18
N LEU A 172 11.48 -4.34 -3.23
CA LEU A 172 12.17 -4.12 -1.95
C LEU A 172 11.79 -5.13 -0.87
N LYS A 173 10.90 -6.09 -1.18
CA LYS A 173 10.40 -7.12 -0.24
C LYS A 173 9.87 -6.50 1.06
N PRO A 174 8.93 -5.55 0.98
CA PRO A 174 8.41 -4.87 2.16
C PRO A 174 7.65 -5.84 3.06
N ASP A 175 7.55 -5.52 4.36
CA ASP A 175 6.72 -6.28 5.31
C ASP A 175 5.22 -6.09 5.02
N ILE A 176 4.84 -4.90 4.53
CA ILE A 176 3.45 -4.52 4.28
C ILE A 176 3.35 -3.82 2.92
N LEU A 177 2.44 -4.28 2.07
CA LEU A 177 2.15 -3.66 0.78
C LEU A 177 0.90 -2.77 0.90
N CYS A 178 1.02 -1.49 0.58
CA CYS A 178 -0.05 -0.51 0.68
C CYS A 178 -0.54 -0.11 -0.70
N PHE A 179 -1.86 -0.13 -0.90
CA PHE A 179 -2.53 0.30 -2.12
C PHE A 179 -3.45 1.50 -1.84
N ASP A 180 -3.21 2.60 -2.52
CA ASP A 180 -4.06 3.81 -2.46
C ASP A 180 -4.91 3.88 -3.73
N GLU A 181 -6.13 3.36 -3.67
CA GLU A 181 -7.10 3.32 -4.76
C GLU A 181 -6.50 2.82 -6.10
N PRO A 182 -5.96 1.60 -6.15
CA PRO A 182 -5.10 1.15 -7.25
C PRO A 182 -5.81 1.04 -8.62
N THR A 183 -7.12 1.19 -8.68
CA THR A 183 -7.93 1.06 -9.90
C THR A 183 -8.62 2.35 -10.33
N SER A 184 -8.63 3.39 -9.48
CA SER A 184 -9.44 4.60 -9.74
C SER A 184 -8.99 5.45 -10.95
N ALA A 185 -7.75 5.26 -11.42
CA ALA A 185 -7.22 5.91 -12.62
C ALA A 185 -7.31 5.01 -13.88
N LEU A 186 -8.06 3.91 -13.81
CA LEU A 186 -8.16 2.92 -14.89
C LEU A 186 -9.57 2.89 -15.49
N ASP A 187 -9.64 2.58 -16.77
CA ASP A 187 -10.88 2.22 -17.41
C ASP A 187 -11.43 0.90 -16.82
N PRO A 188 -12.78 0.71 -16.77
CA PRO A 188 -13.39 -0.49 -16.19
C PRO A 188 -12.87 -1.81 -16.75
N GLU A 189 -12.54 -1.86 -18.03
CA GLU A 189 -11.99 -3.05 -18.70
C GLU A 189 -10.62 -3.45 -18.14
N LEU A 190 -9.78 -2.46 -17.77
CA LEU A 190 -8.43 -2.67 -17.23
C LEU A 190 -8.40 -2.92 -15.72
N THR A 191 -9.44 -2.47 -15.01
CA THR A 191 -9.61 -2.65 -13.56
C THR A 191 -9.51 -4.14 -13.18
N GLY A 192 -10.22 -5.01 -13.92
CA GLY A 192 -10.24 -6.44 -13.64
C GLY A 192 -8.87 -7.12 -13.67
N GLU A 193 -7.95 -6.69 -14.52
CA GLU A 193 -6.59 -7.26 -14.59
C GLU A 193 -5.75 -6.91 -13.36
N VAL A 194 -5.86 -5.67 -12.88
CA VAL A 194 -5.15 -5.22 -11.69
C VAL A 194 -5.72 -5.89 -10.43
N LEU A 195 -7.04 -5.97 -10.30
CA LEU A 195 -7.69 -6.65 -9.18
C LEU A 195 -7.33 -8.14 -9.11
N LYS A 196 -7.18 -8.83 -10.25
CA LYS A 196 -6.70 -10.22 -10.29
C LYS A 196 -5.28 -10.35 -9.71
N VAL A 197 -4.40 -9.43 -10.04
CA VAL A 197 -3.04 -9.42 -9.48
C VAL A 197 -3.08 -9.23 -7.96
N ILE A 198 -3.85 -8.26 -7.46
CA ILE A 198 -3.96 -8.01 -6.01
C ILE A 198 -4.58 -9.22 -5.30
N ARG A 199 -5.61 -9.85 -5.88
CA ARG A 199 -6.20 -11.09 -5.36
C ARG A 199 -5.16 -12.22 -5.25
N SER A 200 -4.34 -12.41 -6.29
CA SER A 200 -3.27 -13.42 -6.27
C SER A 200 -2.23 -13.15 -5.17
N LEU A 201 -1.93 -11.88 -4.87
CA LEU A 201 -1.05 -11.52 -3.76
C LEU A 201 -1.69 -11.84 -2.40
N ALA A 202 -3.01 -11.61 -2.24
CA ALA A 202 -3.74 -12.00 -1.03
C ALA A 202 -3.75 -13.52 -0.82
N GLU A 203 -3.98 -14.30 -1.88
CA GLU A 203 -3.93 -15.76 -1.87
C GLU A 203 -2.54 -16.29 -1.45
N GLN A 204 -1.47 -15.58 -1.83
CA GLN A 204 -0.09 -15.85 -1.42
C GLN A 204 0.24 -15.37 0.00
N LYS A 205 -0.78 -14.90 0.76
CA LYS A 205 -0.62 -14.37 2.12
C LYS A 205 0.36 -13.20 2.21
N THR A 206 0.39 -12.35 1.20
CA THR A 206 1.08 -11.07 1.29
C THR A 206 0.33 -10.17 2.28
N THR A 207 1.02 -9.63 3.27
CA THR A 207 0.40 -8.66 4.20
C THR A 207 0.15 -7.35 3.46
N MET A 208 -1.09 -6.86 3.46
CA MET A 208 -1.43 -5.68 2.69
C MET A 208 -2.54 -4.82 3.30
N ILE A 209 -2.49 -3.53 2.98
CA ILE A 209 -3.54 -2.55 3.28
C ILE A 209 -4.03 -1.99 1.95
N ILE A 210 -5.34 -2.03 1.71
CA ILE A 210 -5.94 -1.63 0.44
C ILE A 210 -7.00 -0.57 0.70
N VAL A 211 -6.73 0.68 0.32
CA VAL A 211 -7.77 1.71 0.21
C VAL A 211 -8.48 1.49 -1.13
N THR A 212 -9.79 1.27 -1.11
CA THR A 212 -10.56 0.97 -2.32
C THR A 212 -12.00 1.42 -2.24
N HIS A 213 -12.59 1.68 -3.40
CA HIS A 213 -14.03 1.90 -3.60
C HIS A 213 -14.73 0.66 -4.21
N GLU A 214 -14.00 -0.42 -4.49
CA GLU A 214 -14.50 -1.66 -5.06
C GLU A 214 -15.05 -2.56 -3.93
N MET A 215 -16.32 -2.38 -3.54
CA MET A 215 -16.90 -3.08 -2.38
C MET A 215 -16.92 -4.60 -2.54
N ALA A 216 -17.28 -5.10 -3.72
CA ALA A 216 -17.28 -6.53 -4.01
C ALA A 216 -15.86 -7.13 -3.91
N PHE A 217 -14.87 -6.41 -4.41
CA PHE A 217 -13.47 -6.81 -4.29
C PHE A 217 -13.00 -6.81 -2.82
N ALA A 218 -13.29 -5.76 -2.06
CA ALA A 218 -12.95 -5.67 -0.65
C ALA A 218 -13.56 -6.84 0.15
N ARG A 219 -14.84 -7.15 -0.07
CA ARG A 219 -15.53 -8.29 0.56
C ARG A 219 -14.85 -9.64 0.26
N ASP A 220 -14.42 -9.84 -0.99
CA ASP A 220 -13.94 -11.15 -1.46
C ASP A 220 -12.45 -11.37 -1.21
N VAL A 221 -11.66 -10.30 -1.05
CA VAL A 221 -10.19 -10.37 -0.96
C VAL A 221 -9.66 -10.02 0.42
N ALA A 222 -10.31 -9.10 1.14
CA ALA A 222 -9.84 -8.70 2.45
C ALA A 222 -10.27 -9.71 3.54
N ASP A 223 -9.37 -9.96 4.49
CA ASP A 223 -9.69 -10.70 5.72
C ASP A 223 -10.46 -9.78 6.69
N GLN A 224 -10.08 -8.49 6.76
CA GLN A 224 -10.68 -7.48 7.62
C GLN A 224 -11.02 -6.21 6.82
N ILE A 225 -12.04 -5.51 7.26
CA ILE A 225 -12.40 -4.18 6.73
C ILE A 225 -12.45 -3.17 7.87
N ILE A 226 -11.94 -1.97 7.60
CA ILE A 226 -12.14 -0.75 8.37
C ILE A 226 -13.00 0.18 7.54
N PHE A 227 -14.15 0.60 8.08
CA PHE A 227 -14.95 1.68 7.52
C PHE A 227 -14.62 3.00 8.24
N MET A 228 -14.16 3.99 7.46
CA MET A 228 -13.83 5.33 7.96
C MET A 228 -14.85 6.36 7.49
N ASP A 229 -15.27 7.24 8.40
CA ASP A 229 -16.06 8.42 8.07
C ASP A 229 -15.71 9.57 9.02
N GLY A 230 -15.58 10.79 8.48
CA GLY A 230 -15.25 11.98 9.29
C GLY A 230 -13.93 11.91 10.06
N GLY A 231 -12.95 11.15 9.58
CA GLY A 231 -11.63 11.05 10.23
C GLY A 231 -11.52 9.98 11.33
N VAL A 232 -12.58 9.22 11.61
CA VAL A 232 -12.61 8.17 12.63
C VAL A 232 -12.89 6.80 12.03
N ILE A 233 -12.53 5.73 12.75
CA ILE A 233 -12.98 4.38 12.46
C ILE A 233 -14.40 4.23 13.04
N VAL A 234 -15.38 4.09 12.17
CA VAL A 234 -16.79 3.91 12.55
C VAL A 234 -17.10 2.43 12.82
N GLU A 235 -16.55 1.55 12.00
CA GLU A 235 -16.73 0.11 12.13
C GLU A 235 -15.50 -0.63 11.62
N GLN A 236 -15.16 -1.74 12.29
CA GLN A 236 -14.11 -2.66 11.84
C GLN A 236 -14.52 -4.10 12.18
N GLY A 237 -14.08 -5.03 11.33
CA GLY A 237 -14.37 -6.45 11.53
C GLY A 237 -14.07 -7.30 10.29
N PRO A 238 -14.44 -8.59 10.34
CA PRO A 238 -14.33 -9.50 9.19
C PRO A 238 -15.01 -8.92 7.95
N ALA A 239 -14.36 -9.01 6.79
CA ALA A 239 -14.79 -8.32 5.58
C ALA A 239 -16.25 -8.61 5.19
N ARG A 240 -16.65 -9.89 5.21
CA ARG A 240 -18.03 -10.25 4.90
C ARG A 240 -19.03 -9.70 5.91
N GLN A 241 -18.68 -9.69 7.19
CA GLN A 241 -19.58 -9.17 8.22
C GLN A 241 -19.82 -7.66 8.02
N VAL A 242 -18.77 -6.88 7.81
CA VAL A 242 -18.89 -5.42 7.64
C VAL A 242 -19.66 -5.07 6.36
N ILE A 243 -19.50 -5.84 5.27
CA ILE A 243 -20.19 -5.57 4.00
C ILE A 243 -21.63 -6.09 3.99
N GLU A 244 -21.87 -7.32 4.44
CA GLU A 244 -23.18 -7.99 4.31
C GLU A 244 -24.10 -7.73 5.52
N HIS A 245 -23.50 -7.54 6.71
CA HIS A 245 -24.22 -7.39 7.98
C HIS A 245 -23.64 -6.24 8.84
N PRO A 246 -23.55 -5.01 8.31
CA PRO A 246 -22.96 -3.89 9.04
C PRO A 246 -23.72 -3.58 10.32
N ALA A 247 -22.97 -3.47 11.43
CA ALA A 247 -23.55 -3.20 12.77
C ALA A 247 -23.91 -1.72 12.93
N GLN A 248 -23.11 -0.83 12.32
CA GLN A 248 -23.30 0.61 12.46
C GLN A 248 -24.25 1.17 11.41
N GLU A 249 -25.16 2.07 11.83
CA GLU A 249 -26.10 2.71 10.94
C GLU A 249 -25.39 3.49 9.81
N ARG A 250 -24.29 4.15 10.15
CA ARG A 250 -23.51 4.93 9.18
C ARG A 250 -22.87 4.05 8.12
N THR A 251 -22.41 2.85 8.48
CA THR A 251 -21.90 1.85 7.53
C THR A 251 -23.01 1.37 6.58
N ARG A 252 -24.22 1.08 7.11
CA ARG A 252 -25.40 0.71 6.29
C ARG A 252 -25.73 1.77 5.26
N GLN A 253 -25.80 3.03 5.68
CA GLN A 253 -26.09 4.17 4.80
C GLN A 253 -25.02 4.37 3.72
N PHE A 254 -23.75 4.12 4.04
CA PHE A 254 -22.66 4.18 3.07
C PHE A 254 -22.80 3.06 2.04
N LEU A 255 -22.95 1.82 2.48
CA LEU A 255 -23.01 0.65 1.61
C LEU A 255 -24.26 0.60 0.72
N ALA A 256 -25.40 1.11 1.20
CA ALA A 256 -26.63 1.19 0.40
C ALA A 256 -26.44 1.95 -0.92
N ARG A 257 -25.57 2.97 -0.95
CA ARG A 257 -25.25 3.74 -2.17
C ARG A 257 -24.51 2.93 -3.23
N TYR A 258 -23.81 1.85 -2.83
CA TYR A 258 -23.06 0.96 -3.74
C TYR A 258 -23.86 -0.28 -4.14
N ALA A 259 -24.98 -0.57 -3.48
CA ALA A 259 -25.86 -1.66 -3.86
C ALA A 259 -26.81 -1.28 -5.02
N GLU A 260 -26.98 0.03 -5.29
CA GLU A 260 -27.83 0.59 -6.34
C GLU A 260 -27.06 0.93 -7.64
N SER A 261 -25.76 0.74 -7.67
CA SER A 261 -24.88 1.01 -8.81
C SER A 261 -24.35 -0.31 -9.41
#